data_fcd40646a74cb4882c93b5d89433cd63
#
_entry.id   fcd40646a74cb4882c93b5d89433cd63
#
_cell.length_a   1.000
_cell.length_b   1.000
_cell.length_c   1.000
_cell.angle_alpha   90.00
_cell.angle_beta   90.00
_cell.angle_gamma   90.00
#
_symmetry.space_group_name_H-M   'P 1'
#
loop_
_entity.id
_entity.type
_entity.pdbx_description
1 polymer ?
#
loop_
_entity_poly.entity_id
_entity_poly.type
_entity_poly.pdbx_seq_one_letter_code
_entity_poly.pdbx_strand_id
1 'polypeptide(L)'
;MNNAHPPVEYKGRSLGIVFLIAAQVLVGFIHVVFGFWLLTATWTPFATGVFGSSSSPDVYSIYTIVFGFLTLLFAVLLWLRKRVGWVGTLVVLVFVIVVDSLTLLDLPSIPGIPKIAGYGEITYSILVILYLFQAHVRNKYGINF
;
A
#
# COMPACT_ATOMS: atom_id res chain seq x y z
N MET A 1 -31.50 -4.72 43.88
CA MET A 1 -30.04 -4.52 43.60
C MET A 1 -29.78 -5.16 42.26
N ASN A 2 -29.68 -4.34 41.21
CA ASN A 2 -29.46 -4.82 39.84
C ASN A 2 -27.95 -4.82 39.59
N ASN A 3 -27.32 -5.98 39.72
CA ASN A 3 -25.92 -6.16 39.36
C ASN A 3 -25.83 -6.29 37.83
N ALA A 4 -25.94 -5.16 37.13
CA ALA A 4 -25.59 -5.10 35.72
C ALA A 4 -24.07 -5.28 35.59
N HIS A 5 -23.64 -6.47 35.20
CA HIS A 5 -22.25 -6.69 34.80
C HIS A 5 -21.92 -5.71 33.69
N PRO A 6 -20.82 -4.97 33.81
CA PRO A 6 -20.37 -4.11 32.69
C PRO A 6 -20.14 -5.00 31.44
N PRO A 7 -20.54 -4.54 30.27
CA PRO A 7 -20.38 -5.31 29.06
C PRO A 7 -18.88 -5.63 28.90
N VAL A 8 -18.58 -6.91 28.66
CA VAL A 8 -17.22 -7.39 28.39
C VAL A 8 -16.75 -6.69 27.11
N GLU A 9 -15.93 -5.66 27.28
CA GLU A 9 -15.32 -4.94 26.16
C GLU A 9 -14.36 -5.90 25.45
N TYR A 10 -14.82 -6.47 24.33
CA TYR A 10 -13.99 -7.31 23.48
C TYR A 10 -12.83 -6.46 22.93
N LYS A 11 -11.70 -6.49 23.63
CA LYS A 11 -10.44 -5.81 23.26
C LYS A 11 -9.77 -6.43 22.02
N GLY A 12 -10.52 -7.21 21.23
CA GLY A 12 -10.05 -7.86 20.01
C GLY A 12 -9.74 -6.85 18.89
N ARG A 13 -8.83 -7.22 18.00
CA ARG A 13 -8.65 -6.51 16.74
C ARG A 13 -9.88 -6.73 15.87
N SER A 14 -10.40 -5.68 15.23
CA SER A 14 -11.49 -5.86 14.27
C SER A 14 -10.95 -6.66 13.08
N LEU A 15 -11.74 -7.62 12.60
CA LEU A 15 -11.38 -8.47 11.47
C LEU A 15 -10.96 -7.65 10.24
N GLY A 16 -11.62 -6.50 10.01
CA GLY A 16 -11.27 -5.61 8.91
C GLY A 16 -9.86 -5.03 9.00
N ILE A 17 -9.38 -4.67 10.21
CA ILE A 17 -8.00 -4.20 10.40
C ILE A 17 -7.01 -5.34 10.15
N VAL A 18 -7.30 -6.55 10.59
CA VAL A 18 -6.45 -7.72 10.32
C VAL A 18 -6.38 -8.00 8.84
N PHE A 19 -7.52 -7.95 8.15
CA PHE A 19 -7.59 -8.12 6.69
C PHE A 19 -6.81 -7.02 5.95
N LEU A 20 -6.97 -5.76 6.36
CA LEU A 20 -6.21 -4.64 5.79
C LEU A 20 -4.69 -4.86 5.92
N ILE A 21 -4.23 -5.23 7.11
CA ILE A 21 -2.81 -5.46 7.36
C ILE A 21 -2.30 -6.65 6.54
N ALA A 22 -3.07 -7.74 6.47
CA ALA A 22 -2.72 -8.89 5.65
C ALA A 22 -2.62 -8.52 4.16
N ALA A 23 -3.55 -7.71 3.65
CA ALA A 23 -3.51 -7.20 2.28
C ALA A 23 -2.26 -6.33 2.04
N GLN A 24 -1.92 -5.42 2.97
CA GLN A 24 -0.71 -4.61 2.86
C GLN A 24 0.57 -5.46 2.91
N VAL A 25 0.64 -6.46 3.78
CA VAL A 25 1.79 -7.39 3.82
C VAL A 25 1.93 -8.13 2.49
N LEU A 26 0.83 -8.61 1.94
CA LEU A 26 0.83 -9.30 0.64
C LEU A 26 1.30 -8.37 -0.49
N VAL A 27 0.72 -7.17 -0.57
CA VAL A 27 1.07 -6.17 -1.59
C VAL A 27 2.54 -5.76 -1.44
N GLY A 28 2.99 -5.43 -0.23
CA GLY A 28 4.38 -5.05 0.02
C GLY A 28 5.37 -6.17 -0.31
N PHE A 29 5.05 -7.41 0.03
CA PHE A 29 5.87 -8.56 -0.31
C PHE A 29 5.97 -8.79 -1.83
N ILE A 30 4.84 -8.72 -2.53
CA ILE A 30 4.81 -8.85 -4.00
C ILE A 30 5.69 -7.78 -4.64
N HIS A 31 5.60 -6.52 -4.20
CA HIS A 31 6.40 -5.42 -4.74
C HIS A 31 7.89 -5.62 -4.49
N VAL A 32 8.29 -6.06 -3.30
CA VAL A 32 9.71 -6.36 -3.01
C VAL A 32 10.21 -7.48 -3.93
N VAL A 33 9.50 -8.60 -4.00
CA VAL A 33 9.91 -9.76 -4.82
C VAL A 33 9.95 -9.37 -6.29
N PHE A 34 8.92 -8.70 -6.78
CA PHE A 34 8.82 -8.28 -8.18
C PHE A 34 9.90 -7.25 -8.54
N GLY A 35 10.17 -6.28 -7.66
CA GLY A 35 11.23 -5.30 -7.87
C GLY A 35 12.62 -5.92 -7.94
N PHE A 36 12.93 -6.88 -7.06
CA PHE A 36 14.18 -7.64 -7.15
C PHE A 36 14.25 -8.50 -8.42
N TRP A 37 13.14 -9.14 -8.80
CA TRP A 37 13.06 -9.88 -10.04
C TRP A 37 13.35 -8.98 -11.25
N LEU A 38 12.77 -7.78 -11.30
CA LEU A 38 13.03 -6.80 -12.37
C LEU A 38 14.49 -6.39 -12.44
N LEU A 39 15.17 -6.17 -11.30
CA LEU A 39 16.60 -5.83 -11.26
C LEU A 39 17.49 -6.96 -11.80
N THR A 40 17.08 -8.22 -11.61
CA THR A 40 17.86 -9.38 -12.02
C THR A 40 17.46 -9.93 -13.39
N ALA A 41 16.27 -9.58 -13.88
CA ALA A 41 15.78 -10.00 -15.18
C ALA A 41 16.58 -9.26 -16.27
N THR A 42 17.62 -9.90 -16.77
CA THR A 42 18.21 -9.50 -18.03
C THR A 42 17.08 -9.49 -19.07
N TRP A 43 16.90 -8.35 -19.72
CA TRP A 43 15.92 -8.01 -20.76
C TRP A 43 15.35 -9.21 -21.51
N THR A 44 14.35 -9.82 -20.92
CA THR A 44 13.62 -10.91 -21.59
C THR A 44 12.59 -10.29 -22.53
N PRO A 45 12.22 -10.97 -23.65
CA PRO A 45 11.14 -10.48 -24.54
C PRO A 45 9.83 -10.17 -23.80
N PHE A 46 9.58 -10.81 -22.66
CA PHE A 46 8.45 -10.54 -21.80
C PHE A 46 8.53 -9.16 -21.15
N ALA A 47 9.70 -8.79 -20.60
CA ALA A 47 9.88 -7.49 -19.95
C ALA A 47 9.73 -6.35 -20.98
N THR A 48 10.32 -6.50 -22.17
CA THR A 48 10.18 -5.49 -23.25
C THR A 48 8.76 -5.39 -23.78
N GLY A 49 8.00 -6.48 -23.81
CA GLY A 49 6.58 -6.47 -24.21
C GLY A 49 5.68 -5.75 -23.22
N VAL A 50 5.97 -5.83 -21.92
CA VAL A 50 5.15 -5.22 -20.86
C VAL A 50 5.56 -3.77 -20.59
N PHE A 51 6.86 -3.46 -20.61
CA PHE A 51 7.40 -2.15 -20.16
C PHE A 51 7.80 -1.22 -21.30
N GLY A 52 7.85 -1.72 -22.54
CA GLY A 52 8.32 -0.95 -23.69
C GLY A 52 9.86 -0.80 -23.73
N SER A 53 10.40 -0.46 -24.90
CA SER A 53 11.84 -0.41 -25.16
C SER A 53 12.57 0.83 -24.62
N SER A 54 11.85 1.81 -24.06
CA SER A 54 12.40 3.13 -23.72
C SER A 54 12.53 3.40 -22.21
N SER A 55 12.05 2.50 -21.34
CA SER A 55 12.13 2.67 -19.89
C SER A 55 13.42 2.07 -19.35
N SER A 56 14.17 2.81 -18.52
CA SER A 56 15.22 2.20 -17.72
C SER A 56 14.54 1.34 -16.63
N PRO A 57 14.65 0.01 -16.70
CA PRO A 57 14.00 -0.89 -15.73
C PRO A 57 14.50 -0.61 -14.30
N ASP A 58 15.69 -0.04 -14.17
CA ASP A 58 16.34 0.23 -12.90
C ASP A 58 15.55 1.20 -12.02
N VAL A 59 15.03 2.30 -12.60
CA VAL A 59 14.27 3.30 -11.82
C VAL A 59 12.97 2.72 -11.31
N TYR A 60 12.21 2.02 -12.15
CA TYR A 60 10.97 1.39 -11.74
C TYR A 60 11.21 0.24 -10.75
N SER A 61 12.26 -0.54 -10.93
CA SER A 61 12.62 -1.61 -10.01
C SER A 61 12.95 -1.09 -8.62
N ILE A 62 13.77 -0.03 -8.54
CA ILE A 62 14.11 0.62 -7.26
C ILE A 62 12.87 1.20 -6.61
N TYR A 63 12.04 1.92 -7.38
CA TYR A 63 10.76 2.45 -6.89
C TYR A 63 9.90 1.35 -6.28
N THR A 64 9.71 0.24 -7.00
CA THR A 64 8.89 -0.90 -6.58
C THR A 64 9.41 -1.54 -5.29
N ILE A 65 10.74 -1.71 -5.17
CA ILE A 65 11.38 -2.24 -3.96
C ILE A 65 11.16 -1.30 -2.77
N VAL A 66 11.44 -0.01 -2.94
CA VAL A 66 11.29 0.99 -1.88
C VAL A 66 9.84 1.08 -1.43
N PHE A 67 8.90 1.13 -2.38
CA PHE A 67 7.46 1.13 -2.10
C PHE A 67 7.05 -0.13 -1.31
N GLY A 68 7.52 -1.30 -1.73
CA GLY A 68 7.25 -2.56 -1.04
C GLY A 68 7.74 -2.55 0.41
N PHE A 69 8.97 -2.11 0.65
CA PHE A 69 9.50 -1.99 2.02
C PHE A 69 8.75 -0.98 2.89
N LEU A 70 8.38 0.18 2.34
CA LEU A 70 7.58 1.16 3.07
C LEU A 70 6.20 0.60 3.43
N THR A 71 5.56 -0.10 2.50
CA THR A 71 4.26 -0.75 2.72
C THR A 71 4.36 -1.79 3.83
N LEU A 72 5.39 -2.64 3.83
CA LEU A 72 5.65 -3.62 4.90
C LEU A 72 5.92 -2.95 6.24
N LEU A 73 6.76 -1.92 6.27
CA LEU A 73 7.05 -1.16 7.49
C LEU A 73 5.78 -0.60 8.11
N PHE A 74 4.95 0.08 7.30
CA PHE A 74 3.71 0.67 7.81
C PHE A 74 2.65 -0.38 8.15
N ALA A 75 2.62 -1.53 7.48
CA ALA A 75 1.80 -2.66 7.89
C ALA A 75 2.16 -3.16 9.30
N VAL A 76 3.46 -3.28 9.61
CA VAL A 76 3.94 -3.62 10.96
C VAL A 76 3.56 -2.54 11.97
N LEU A 77 3.72 -1.26 11.65
CA LEU A 77 3.35 -0.16 12.54
C LEU A 77 1.83 -0.08 12.77
N LEU A 78 1.02 -0.40 11.76
CA LEU A 78 -0.43 -0.58 11.91
C LEU A 78 -0.74 -1.77 12.83
N TRP A 79 -0.04 -2.88 12.69
CA TRP A 79 -0.18 -4.03 13.57
C TRP A 79 0.14 -3.66 15.03
N LEU A 80 1.18 -2.86 15.24
CA LEU A 80 1.56 -2.35 16.56
C LEU A 80 0.66 -1.22 17.07
N ARG A 81 -0.41 -0.87 16.35
CA ARG A 81 -1.34 0.23 16.67
C ARG A 81 -0.65 1.60 16.83
N LYS A 82 0.44 1.83 16.11
CA LYS A 82 1.13 3.12 16.15
C LYS A 82 0.45 4.13 15.23
N ARG A 83 0.25 5.36 15.73
CA ARG A 83 -0.30 6.47 14.93
C ARG A 83 0.50 6.72 13.65
N VAL A 84 1.84 6.58 13.76
CA VAL A 84 2.76 6.69 12.61
C VAL A 84 2.44 5.68 11.50
N GLY A 85 2.01 4.45 11.85
CA GLY A 85 1.58 3.46 10.87
C GLY A 85 0.36 3.93 10.05
N TRP A 86 -0.63 4.53 10.70
CA TRP A 86 -1.81 5.07 10.04
C TRP A 86 -1.45 6.24 9.10
N VAL A 87 -0.71 7.24 9.62
CA VAL A 87 -0.28 8.42 8.85
C VAL A 87 0.64 8.00 7.70
N GLY A 88 1.64 7.15 7.97
CA GLY A 88 2.59 6.70 6.95
C GLY A 88 1.90 5.91 5.83
N THR A 89 0.96 5.03 6.16
CA THR A 89 0.15 4.35 5.14
C THR A 89 -0.59 5.35 4.26
N LEU A 90 -1.26 6.35 4.85
CA LEU A 90 -1.95 7.40 4.09
C LEU A 90 -1.01 8.15 3.13
N VAL A 91 0.14 8.59 3.63
CA VAL A 91 1.13 9.33 2.83
C VAL A 91 1.58 8.49 1.63
N VAL A 92 1.92 7.23 1.86
CA VAL A 92 2.35 6.31 0.78
C VAL A 92 1.22 6.12 -0.24
N LEU A 93 0.00 5.86 0.19
CA LEU A 93 -1.13 5.64 -0.72
C LEU A 93 -1.49 6.88 -1.54
N VAL A 94 -1.45 8.08 -0.94
CA VAL A 94 -1.66 9.34 -1.67
C VAL A 94 -0.56 9.55 -2.69
N PHE A 95 0.70 9.27 -2.33
CA PHE A 95 1.82 9.36 -3.24
C PHE A 95 1.65 8.42 -4.45
N VAL A 96 1.25 7.17 -4.23
CA VAL A 96 0.95 6.20 -5.30
C VAL A 96 -0.15 6.72 -6.22
N ILE A 97 -1.27 7.21 -5.66
CA ILE A 97 -2.36 7.76 -6.47
C ILE A 97 -1.86 8.90 -7.37
N VAL A 98 -1.02 9.78 -6.85
CA VAL A 98 -0.47 10.90 -7.63
C VAL A 98 0.44 10.39 -8.75
N VAL A 99 1.41 9.54 -8.44
CA VAL A 99 2.38 9.02 -9.40
C VAL A 99 1.69 8.23 -10.52
N ASP A 100 0.77 7.34 -10.14
CA ASP A 100 0.05 6.51 -11.11
C ASP A 100 -0.92 7.34 -11.97
N SER A 101 -1.58 8.34 -11.37
CA SER A 101 -2.42 9.26 -12.14
C SER A 101 -1.61 10.03 -13.17
N LEU A 102 -0.41 10.52 -12.83
CA LEU A 102 0.49 11.17 -13.80
C LEU A 102 0.87 10.20 -14.92
N THR A 103 1.18 8.95 -14.58
CA THR A 103 1.51 7.91 -15.57
C THR A 103 0.35 7.62 -16.51
N LEU A 104 -0.88 7.55 -15.99
CA LEU A 104 -2.08 7.30 -16.80
C LEU A 104 -2.41 8.46 -17.74
N LEU A 105 -2.08 9.69 -17.32
CA LEU A 105 -2.29 10.92 -18.11
C LEU A 105 -1.12 11.22 -19.09
N ASP A 106 -0.15 10.33 -19.20
CA ASP A 106 1.09 10.52 -19.98
C ASP A 106 1.89 11.77 -19.58
N LEU A 107 1.78 12.18 -18.32
CA LEU A 107 2.55 13.27 -17.74
C LEU A 107 3.88 12.76 -17.15
N PRO A 108 4.88 13.65 -16.96
CA PRO A 108 6.14 13.25 -16.34
C PRO A 108 5.92 12.58 -14.97
N SER A 109 6.37 11.34 -14.86
CA SER A 109 6.24 10.50 -13.65
C SER A 109 7.47 9.58 -13.54
N ILE A 110 7.38 8.53 -12.73
CA ILE A 110 8.43 7.51 -12.63
C ILE A 110 8.46 6.70 -13.94
N PRO A 111 9.60 6.67 -14.67
CA PRO A 111 9.70 5.91 -15.90
C PRO A 111 9.49 4.41 -15.67
N GLY A 112 8.77 3.76 -16.57
CA GLY A 112 8.62 2.30 -16.57
C GLY A 112 7.41 1.76 -15.79
N ILE A 113 6.57 2.60 -15.19
CA ILE A 113 5.31 2.13 -14.57
C ILE A 113 4.33 1.68 -15.67
N PRO A 114 3.89 0.40 -15.65
CA PRO A 114 2.89 -0.07 -16.60
C PRO A 114 1.52 0.56 -16.29
N LYS A 115 0.83 1.10 -17.28
CA LYS A 115 -0.51 1.72 -17.08
C LYS A 115 -1.51 0.76 -16.43
N ILE A 116 -1.45 -0.53 -16.77
CA ILE A 116 -2.35 -1.52 -16.18
C ILE A 116 -2.13 -1.70 -14.67
N ALA A 117 -0.87 -1.61 -14.20
CA ALA A 117 -0.57 -1.64 -12.77
C ALA A 117 -1.16 -0.41 -12.07
N GLY A 118 -1.01 0.79 -12.65
CA GLY A 118 -1.53 2.03 -12.10
C GLY A 118 -3.04 2.00 -11.83
N TYR A 119 -3.86 1.40 -12.69
CA TYR A 119 -5.29 1.25 -12.41
C TYR A 119 -5.54 0.40 -11.15
N GLY A 120 -4.82 -0.71 -11.00
CA GLY A 120 -4.93 -1.60 -9.84
C GLY A 120 -4.48 -0.91 -8.55
N GLU A 121 -3.35 -0.23 -8.59
CA GLU A 121 -2.74 0.45 -7.44
C GLU A 121 -3.58 1.65 -6.98
N ILE A 122 -4.13 2.46 -7.88
CA ILE A 122 -5.07 3.53 -7.55
C ILE A 122 -6.32 2.97 -6.89
N THR A 123 -6.93 1.93 -7.48
CA THR A 123 -8.14 1.31 -6.93
C THR A 123 -7.89 0.78 -5.52
N TYR A 124 -6.81 0.02 -5.33
CA TYR A 124 -6.40 -0.47 -4.02
C TYR A 124 -6.20 0.67 -3.03
N SER A 125 -5.46 1.71 -3.43
CA SER A 125 -5.14 2.85 -2.57
C SER A 125 -6.39 3.59 -2.10
N ILE A 126 -7.35 3.83 -3.00
CA ILE A 126 -8.63 4.47 -2.65
C ILE A 126 -9.40 3.63 -1.65
N LEU A 127 -9.53 2.31 -1.88
CA LEU A 127 -10.26 1.42 -0.97
C LEU A 127 -9.63 1.40 0.44
N VAL A 128 -8.30 1.35 0.52
CA VAL A 128 -7.59 1.37 1.79
C VAL A 128 -7.76 2.72 2.50
N ILE A 129 -7.66 3.83 1.78
CA ILE A 129 -7.88 5.18 2.33
C ILE A 129 -9.29 5.29 2.90
N LEU A 130 -10.31 4.93 2.14
CA LEU A 130 -11.72 4.96 2.59
C LEU A 130 -11.91 4.12 3.86
N TYR A 131 -11.28 2.95 3.93
CA TYR A 131 -11.35 2.12 5.12
C TYR A 131 -10.63 2.74 6.32
N LEU A 132 -9.43 3.31 6.13
CA LEU A 132 -8.67 3.97 7.20
C LEU A 132 -9.40 5.19 7.78
N PHE A 133 -10.21 5.89 6.98
CA PHE A 133 -11.00 7.05 7.44
C PHE A 133 -12.26 6.68 8.21
N GLN A 134 -12.66 5.42 8.27
CA GLN A 134 -13.80 5.02 9.09
C GLN A 134 -13.56 5.31 10.58
N ALA A 135 -14.55 5.90 11.26
CA ALA A 135 -14.42 6.36 12.64
C ALA A 135 -13.92 5.26 13.60
N HIS A 136 -14.43 4.03 13.44
CA HIS A 136 -14.02 2.89 14.27
C HIS A 136 -12.56 2.47 14.04
N VAL A 137 -11.98 2.76 12.87
CA VAL A 137 -10.57 2.52 12.57
C VAL A 137 -9.72 3.65 13.15
N ARG A 138 -10.03 4.91 12.80
CA ARG A 138 -9.29 6.09 13.28
C ARG A 138 -9.12 6.11 14.79
N ASN A 139 -10.23 5.88 15.52
CA ASN A 139 -10.23 5.91 16.97
C ASN A 139 -9.25 4.90 17.60
N LYS A 140 -9.02 3.76 16.93
CA LYS A 140 -8.04 2.76 17.38
C LYS A 140 -6.58 3.22 17.27
N TYR A 141 -6.30 4.22 16.44
CA TYR A 141 -4.98 4.83 16.26
C TYR A 141 -4.87 6.20 16.97
N GLY A 142 -5.88 6.59 17.76
CA GLY A 142 -5.91 7.87 18.46
C GLY A 142 -6.03 9.08 17.52
N ILE A 143 -6.68 8.90 16.37
CA ILE A 143 -6.91 9.95 15.38
C ILE A 143 -8.34 10.47 15.56
N ASN A 144 -8.47 11.60 16.21
CA ASN A 144 -9.75 12.28 16.46
C ASN A 144 -9.79 13.61 15.67
N PHE A 145 -10.72 13.71 14.76
CA PHE A 145 -11.19 14.93 14.08
C PHE A 145 -12.60 14.74 13.57
#